data_98ea406860396da0d7711a230b677191
#
_entry.id   98ea406860396da0d7711a230b677191
#
_cell.length_a   1.000
_cell.length_b   1.000
_cell.length_c   1.000
_cell.angle_alpha   90.00
_cell.angle_beta   90.00
_cell.angle_gamma   90.00
#
_symmetry.space_group_name_H-M   'P 1'
#
loop_
_entity.id
_entity.type
_entity.pdbx_description
1 polymer ?
#
loop_
_entity_poly.entity_id
_entity_poly.type
_entity_poly.pdbx_seq_one_letter_code
_entity_poly.pdbx_strand_id
1 'polypeptide(L)' 'MSDATPEVKQARMTEFMKLLPLAIEIAGLADAAPNSLYTPDQMEARVMNLRMAYKLARALVKEIGESGA' A
#
# COMPACT_ATOMS: atom_id res chain seq x y z
N MET A 1 -8.58 -11.47 -16.58
CA MET A 1 -9.22 -10.36 -16.66
C MET A 1 -10.11 -10.02 -15.55
N SER A 2 -10.11 -8.87 -15.19
CA SER A 2 -10.83 -8.43 -14.03
C SER A 2 -12.30 -8.16 -14.34
N ASP A 3 -13.17 -8.78 -13.58
CA ASP A 3 -14.59 -8.51 -13.69
C ASP A 3 -15.08 -7.68 -12.51
N ALA A 4 -14.17 -6.91 -11.92
CA ALA A 4 -14.55 -6.11 -10.76
C ALA A 4 -15.54 -5.04 -11.17
N THR A 5 -16.62 -4.94 -10.42
CA THR A 5 -17.60 -3.88 -10.61
C THR A 5 -17.02 -2.55 -10.13
N PRO A 6 -17.63 -1.42 -10.53
CA PRO A 6 -17.20 -0.13 -10.00
C PRO A 6 -17.21 -0.08 -8.48
N GLU A 7 -18.21 -0.73 -7.86
CA GLU A 7 -18.30 -0.75 -6.40
C GLU A 7 -17.11 -1.51 -5.78
N VAL A 8 -16.71 -2.62 -6.39
CA VAL A 8 -15.58 -3.39 -5.89
C VAL A 8 -14.28 -2.60 -6.06
N LYS A 9 -14.12 -1.94 -7.21
CA LYS A 9 -12.93 -1.12 -7.44
C LYS A 9 -12.84 0.01 -6.44
N GLN A 10 -13.98 0.65 -6.15
CA GLN A 10 -14.03 1.74 -5.19
C GLN A 10 -13.69 1.24 -3.80
N ALA A 11 -14.20 0.07 -3.41
CA ALA A 11 -13.92 -0.50 -2.10
C ALA A 11 -12.44 -0.82 -1.95
N ARG A 12 -11.81 -1.35 -3.00
CA ARG A 12 -10.39 -1.65 -2.97
C ARG A 12 -9.55 -0.38 -2.85
N MET A 13 -9.95 0.66 -3.56
CA MET A 13 -9.25 1.93 -3.49
C MET A 13 -9.36 2.53 -2.08
N THR A 14 -10.56 2.46 -1.51
CA THR A 14 -10.79 2.97 -0.16
C THR A 14 -9.94 2.20 0.84
N GLU A 15 -9.89 0.87 0.72
CA GLU A 15 -9.08 0.05 1.61
C GLU A 15 -7.60 0.41 1.46
N PHE A 16 -7.14 0.57 0.23
CA PHE A 16 -5.75 0.93 0.00
C PHE A 16 -5.41 2.25 0.70
N MET A 17 -6.27 3.24 0.55
CA MET A 17 -6.02 4.55 1.16
C MET A 17 -6.02 4.47 2.69
N LYS A 18 -6.87 3.62 3.26
CA LYS A 18 -6.91 3.45 4.70
C LYS A 18 -5.66 2.77 5.23
N LEU A 19 -5.11 1.84 4.47
CA LEU A 19 -3.94 1.07 4.90
C LEU A 19 -2.63 1.71 4.49
N LEU A 20 -2.68 2.80 3.72
CA LEU A 20 -1.47 3.43 3.22
C LEU A 20 -0.51 3.85 4.33
N PRO A 21 -0.96 4.48 5.42
CA PRO A 21 -0.03 4.83 6.50
C PRO A 21 0.67 3.61 7.09
N LEU A 22 -0.06 2.51 7.27
CA LEU A 22 0.54 1.29 7.78
C LEU A 22 1.54 0.70 6.79
N ALA A 23 1.19 0.73 5.50
CA ALA A 23 2.09 0.22 4.47
C ALA A 23 3.38 1.03 4.43
N ILE A 24 3.29 2.35 4.59
CA ILE A 24 4.46 3.21 4.61
C ILE A 24 5.35 2.87 5.80
N GLU A 25 4.75 2.61 6.96
CA GLU A 25 5.51 2.21 8.15
C GLU A 25 6.23 0.88 7.91
N ILE A 26 5.56 -0.09 7.31
CA ILE A 26 6.16 -1.39 7.04
C ILE A 26 7.29 -1.25 6.04
N ALA A 27 7.09 -0.44 5.02
CA ALA A 27 8.11 -0.25 3.98
C ALA A 27 9.32 0.52 4.49
N GLY A 28 9.15 1.32 5.54
CA GLY A 28 10.23 2.14 6.05
C GLY A 28 10.65 3.22 5.08
N LEU A 29 9.74 3.66 4.22
CA LEU A 29 10.05 4.70 3.25
C LEU A 29 10.06 6.07 3.91
N ALA A 30 11.16 6.79 3.72
CA ALA A 30 11.24 8.16 4.21
C ALA A 30 10.46 9.07 3.27
N ASP A 31 9.96 10.17 3.83
CA ASP A 31 9.34 11.19 3.01
C ASP A 31 10.37 11.74 2.03
N ALA A 32 9.92 12.06 0.83
CA ALA A 32 10.78 12.68 -0.15
C ALA A 32 11.15 14.07 0.34
N ALA A 33 12.44 14.39 0.30
CA ALA A 33 12.88 15.72 0.68
C ALA A 33 12.41 16.73 -0.36
N PRO A 34 12.14 17.97 0.06
CA PRO A 34 11.78 19.00 -0.90
C PRO A 34 12.86 19.12 -1.98
N ASN A 35 12.44 19.27 -3.21
CA ASN A 35 13.33 19.39 -4.37
C ASN A 35 14.12 18.14 -4.68
N SER A 36 13.75 17.01 -4.09
CA SER A 36 14.36 15.74 -4.46
C SER A 36 13.93 15.34 -5.85
N LEU A 37 14.91 14.86 -6.62
CA LEU A 37 14.63 14.34 -7.95
C LEU A 37 14.97 12.87 -7.96
N TYR A 38 13.97 12.05 -8.30
CA TYR A 38 14.17 10.61 -8.41
C TYR A 38 14.18 10.22 -9.87
N THR A 39 15.07 9.30 -10.22
CA THR A 39 15.03 8.70 -11.55
C THR A 39 13.79 7.82 -11.66
N PRO A 40 13.36 7.53 -12.89
CA PRO A 40 12.25 6.59 -13.06
C PRO A 40 12.49 5.25 -12.36
N ASP A 41 13.71 4.74 -12.39
CA ASP A 41 14.03 3.48 -11.73
C ASP A 41 13.87 3.58 -10.21
N GLN A 42 14.28 4.71 -9.63
CA GLN A 42 14.14 4.92 -8.20
C GLN A 42 12.67 5.03 -7.80
N MET A 43 11.88 5.73 -8.60
CA MET A 43 10.45 5.83 -8.32
C MET A 43 9.78 4.46 -8.41
N GLU A 44 10.16 3.67 -9.41
CA GLU A 44 9.60 2.36 -9.59
C GLU A 44 9.95 1.44 -8.41
N ALA A 45 11.17 1.53 -7.90
CA ALA A 45 11.56 0.76 -6.74
C ALA A 45 10.73 1.13 -5.52
N ARG A 46 10.44 2.41 -5.33
CA ARG A 46 9.61 2.85 -4.23
C ARG A 46 8.19 2.31 -4.36
N VAL A 47 7.65 2.31 -5.58
CA VAL A 47 6.31 1.76 -5.81
C VAL A 47 6.28 0.28 -5.51
N MET A 48 7.30 -0.46 -5.92
CA MET A 48 7.34 -1.89 -5.66
C MET A 48 7.43 -2.19 -4.16
N ASN A 49 8.23 -1.42 -3.43
CA ASN A 49 8.33 -1.56 -1.99
C ASN A 49 6.99 -1.28 -1.33
N LEU A 50 6.31 -0.23 -1.76
CA LEU A 50 5.02 0.13 -1.20
C LEU A 50 3.97 -0.93 -1.52
N ARG A 51 4.01 -1.47 -2.74
CA ARG A 51 3.06 -2.52 -3.12
C ARG A 51 3.23 -3.76 -2.25
N MET A 52 4.48 -4.18 -2.02
CA MET A 52 4.74 -5.32 -1.16
C MET A 52 4.32 -5.04 0.27
N ALA A 53 4.64 -3.84 0.77
CA ALA A 53 4.25 -3.45 2.11
C ALA A 53 2.74 -3.41 2.28
N TYR A 54 2.02 -2.98 1.25
CA TYR A 54 0.56 -2.96 1.30
C TYR A 54 0.01 -4.39 1.42
N LYS A 55 0.59 -5.35 0.67
CA LYS A 55 0.15 -6.73 0.79
C LYS A 55 0.35 -7.25 2.20
N LEU A 56 1.47 -6.92 2.82
CA LEU A 56 1.76 -7.34 4.17
C LEU A 56 0.85 -6.65 5.18
N ALA A 57 0.58 -5.38 4.99
CA ALA A 57 -0.34 -4.64 5.86
C ALA A 57 -1.74 -5.23 5.80
N ARG A 58 -2.19 -5.57 4.60
CA ARG A 58 -3.50 -6.16 4.42
C ARG A 58 -3.59 -7.53 5.09
N ALA A 59 -2.54 -8.32 4.95
CA ALA A 59 -2.49 -9.63 5.60
C ALA A 59 -2.51 -9.50 7.12
N LEU A 60 -1.79 -8.53 7.65
CA LEU A 60 -1.75 -8.31 9.09
C LEU A 60 -3.13 -7.91 9.63
N VAL A 61 -3.80 -6.99 8.95
CA VAL A 61 -5.11 -6.53 9.39
C VAL A 61 -6.10 -7.70 9.37
N LYS A 62 -6.02 -8.53 8.32
CA LYS A 62 -6.90 -9.69 8.23
C LYS A 62 -6.60 -10.68 9.36
N GLU A 63 -5.34 -10.91 9.63
CA GLU A 63 -4.94 -11.84 10.69
C GLU A 63 -5.46 -11.37 12.05
N ILE A 64 -5.29 -10.09 12.35
CA ILE A 64 -5.76 -9.53 13.61
C ILE A 64 -7.28 -9.65 13.71
N GLY A 65 -7.98 -9.33 12.63
CA GLY A 65 -9.43 -9.42 12.63
C GLY A 65 -9.93 -10.83 12.82
N GLU A 66 -9.25 -11.81 12.23
CA GLU A 66 -9.68 -13.21 12.34
C GLU A 66 -9.33 -13.82 13.68
N SER A 67 -8.28 -13.35 14.32
CA SER A 67 -7.89 -13.90 15.63
C SER A 67 -8.76 -13.37 16.75
N GLY A 68 -9.50 -12.33 16.52
CA GLY A 68 -10.32 -11.72 17.55
C GLY A 68 -9.51 -10.98 18.60
N ALA A 69 -8.27 -10.77 18.33
CA ALA A 69 -7.40 -10.09 19.27
C ALA A 69 -7.58 -8.58 19.21
#